data_aff5ee276cd153b0a221711238bbb98b
#
_entry.id   aff5ee276cd153b0a221711238bbb98b
#
_cell.length_a   1.000
_cell.length_b   1.000
_cell.length_c   1.000
_cell.angle_alpha   90.00
_cell.angle_beta   90.00
_cell.angle_gamma   90.00
#
_symmetry.space_group_name_H-M   'P 1'
#
loop_
_entity.id
_entity.type
_entity.pdbx_description
1 polymer ?
#
loop_
_entity_poly.entity_id
_entity_poly.type
_entity_poly.pdbx_seq_one_letter_code
_entity_poly.pdbx_strand_id
1 'polypeptide(L)'
;MITRRVRAALVALPVVALSVLGGCTANNQGGSGGTNAAGSNTINVKITDKGCEVSSKSFPAGQVTFKISNEGTVPNEFEVLSENKLQIVSEKENIGPGTSTELTTALKEGTYYSACKPNMVGALVGATQLKVTKGKEVAVGGDVKKLEEQAVANYTSYVKDQVGQLLTATKAFTAAYTSGDTAKAKELFPLARQHYERIEPTAEKFGIKEAGDLDGALDVRIQNLSADAGKSVTDPEVLKSWTGWHRIEADLWGGSQFKFASDADRKAAATNLEENTQKLYDLVYGKITGVDGKKFSLTINDVVTGSVDLVNEVADTKIVGEEDTFSHTDLYDFKANIEGAEVAYGNVSEIVAKSNPELDKKIKAKFKAVHKLIDSHADGKTTDGATKYVGYDTIASVQKDAGEAPAKNSYTKAKQQFSSEVAALAKQLSEISGIVLH
;
A
#
# COMPACT_ATOMS: atom_id res chain seq x y z
N MET A 1 -15.80 41.23 -54.39
CA MET A 1 -15.81 40.62 -55.73
C MET A 1 -15.17 39.27 -55.58
N ILE A 2 -15.74 38.13 -55.72
CA ILE A 2 -16.85 37.54 -56.51
C ILE A 2 -17.41 36.41 -55.71
N THR A 3 -18.72 36.36 -55.57
CA THR A 3 -19.64 35.32 -55.11
C THR A 3 -19.70 34.13 -56.07
N ARG A 4 -19.89 32.92 -55.52
CA ARG A 4 -20.69 31.82 -56.12
C ARG A 4 -20.94 30.74 -55.03
N ARG A 5 -22.12 30.70 -54.45
CA ARG A 5 -23.41 30.04 -54.72
C ARG A 5 -23.24 28.50 -54.90
N VAL A 6 -23.66 27.79 -53.85
CA VAL A 6 -24.76 26.83 -53.66
C VAL A 6 -25.03 25.83 -54.81
N ARG A 7 -25.04 24.56 -54.46
CA ARG A 7 -26.12 23.62 -54.88
C ARG A 7 -26.23 22.45 -53.91
N ALA A 8 -27.37 22.40 -53.25
CA ALA A 8 -27.90 21.25 -52.55
C ALA A 8 -28.35 20.18 -53.55
N ALA A 9 -28.14 18.93 -53.26
CA ALA A 9 -28.81 17.80 -53.89
C ALA A 9 -29.34 16.86 -52.79
N LEU A 10 -30.68 16.95 -52.65
CA LEU A 10 -31.50 15.91 -51.97
C LEU A 10 -31.47 14.64 -52.86
N VAL A 11 -31.23 13.51 -52.28
CA VAL A 11 -31.70 12.24 -52.83
C VAL A 11 -32.40 11.43 -51.73
N ALA A 12 -33.59 11.03 -52.07
CA ALA A 12 -34.58 10.39 -51.22
C ALA A 12 -34.30 8.89 -50.99
N LEU A 13 -34.86 8.42 -49.89
CA LEU A 13 -35.02 7.02 -49.46
C LEU A 13 -35.65 6.09 -50.49
N PRO A 14 -35.47 4.76 -50.31
CA PRO A 14 -36.67 4.02 -49.97
C PRO A 14 -36.57 3.17 -48.70
N VAL A 15 -37.63 3.25 -47.93
CA VAL A 15 -38.07 2.35 -46.88
C VAL A 15 -38.41 0.99 -47.54
N VAL A 16 -37.79 -0.09 -47.01
CA VAL A 16 -38.31 -1.44 -47.20
C VAL A 16 -38.68 -2.01 -45.85
N ALA A 17 -39.94 -2.03 -45.55
CA ALA A 17 -40.51 -2.81 -44.49
C ALA A 17 -40.60 -4.27 -44.91
N LEU A 18 -40.07 -5.16 -44.10
CA LEU A 18 -40.47 -6.58 -44.15
C LEU A 18 -40.90 -7.01 -42.75
N SER A 19 -42.16 -7.28 -42.72
CA SER A 19 -42.94 -7.84 -41.63
C SER A 19 -42.65 -9.33 -41.44
N VAL A 20 -42.44 -9.72 -40.21
CA VAL A 20 -43.11 -10.72 -39.38
C VAL A 20 -43.23 -12.15 -39.92
N LEU A 21 -42.91 -13.07 -39.05
CA LEU A 21 -43.95 -14.05 -38.60
C LEU A 21 -43.37 -14.77 -37.36
N GLY A 22 -44.16 -14.75 -36.31
CA GLY A 22 -43.93 -15.42 -35.07
C GLY A 22 -44.05 -16.92 -35.18
N GLY A 23 -43.44 -17.54 -34.23
CA GLY A 23 -43.50 -18.96 -33.97
C GLY A 23 -43.29 -19.20 -32.49
N CYS A 24 -44.35 -19.07 -31.71
CA CYS A 24 -44.40 -19.68 -30.36
C CYS A 24 -44.51 -21.19 -30.57
N THR A 25 -43.54 -21.94 -30.06
CA THR A 25 -43.78 -23.33 -29.68
C THR A 25 -43.28 -23.53 -28.26
N ALA A 26 -44.18 -23.56 -27.35
CA ALA A 26 -43.99 -24.17 -26.04
C ALA A 26 -43.76 -25.68 -26.28
N ASN A 27 -42.65 -26.21 -25.80
CA ASN A 27 -42.54 -27.62 -25.56
C ASN A 27 -41.98 -27.86 -24.15
N ASN A 28 -42.89 -28.21 -23.28
CA ASN A 28 -42.65 -28.67 -21.94
C ASN A 28 -42.55 -30.18 -22.02
N GLN A 29 -41.37 -30.76 -21.78
CA GLN A 29 -41.30 -32.11 -21.26
C GLN A 29 -39.97 -32.34 -20.55
N GLY A 30 -40.09 -32.84 -19.33
CA GLY A 30 -39.02 -33.10 -18.39
C GLY A 30 -38.03 -34.15 -18.90
N GLY A 31 -36.81 -33.93 -18.55
CA GLY A 31 -35.68 -34.84 -18.70
C GLY A 31 -34.62 -34.44 -17.69
N SER A 32 -34.62 -35.17 -16.58
CA SER A 32 -33.55 -35.16 -15.61
C SER A 32 -32.23 -35.49 -16.30
N GLY A 33 -31.33 -34.54 -16.33
CA GLY A 33 -29.97 -34.68 -16.87
C GLY A 33 -29.15 -33.51 -16.45
N GLY A 34 -28.65 -33.54 -15.22
CA GLY A 34 -27.76 -32.50 -14.69
C GLY A 34 -26.45 -32.45 -15.47
N THR A 35 -26.33 -31.51 -16.37
CA THR A 35 -25.04 -30.97 -16.74
C THR A 35 -24.77 -29.78 -15.82
N ASN A 36 -23.97 -30.03 -14.79
CA ASN A 36 -23.37 -28.97 -13.99
C ASN A 36 -22.62 -28.03 -14.95
N ALA A 37 -23.29 -26.94 -15.35
CA ALA A 37 -22.60 -25.76 -15.81
C ALA A 37 -21.61 -25.42 -14.67
N ALA A 38 -20.34 -25.26 -15.00
CA ALA A 38 -19.30 -24.89 -14.05
C ALA A 38 -19.80 -23.65 -13.30
N GLY A 39 -20.22 -23.85 -12.04
CA GLY A 39 -20.89 -22.82 -11.28
C GLY A 39 -19.98 -21.62 -11.08
N SER A 40 -20.30 -20.51 -11.68
CA SER A 40 -19.72 -19.23 -11.28
C SER A 40 -20.27 -18.93 -9.88
N ASN A 41 -19.39 -18.83 -8.90
CA ASN A 41 -19.78 -18.40 -7.57
C ASN A 41 -20.21 -16.94 -7.64
N THR A 42 -21.48 -16.67 -7.45
CA THR A 42 -22.03 -15.31 -7.41
C THR A 42 -22.27 -14.93 -5.96
N ILE A 43 -21.65 -13.83 -5.53
CA ILE A 43 -21.76 -13.28 -4.19
C ILE A 43 -22.35 -11.87 -4.30
N ASN A 44 -23.47 -11.64 -3.65
CA ASN A 44 -24.04 -10.29 -3.59
C ASN A 44 -23.30 -9.49 -2.52
N VAL A 45 -22.99 -8.25 -2.84
CA VAL A 45 -22.36 -7.26 -1.96
C VAL A 45 -23.26 -6.07 -1.83
N LYS A 46 -23.60 -5.71 -0.61
CA LYS A 46 -24.36 -4.52 -0.27
C LYS A 46 -23.44 -3.53 0.43
N ILE A 47 -23.23 -2.39 -0.20
CA ILE A 47 -22.49 -1.27 0.36
C ILE A 47 -23.45 -0.32 1.06
N THR A 48 -23.10 0.11 2.26
CA THR A 48 -23.81 1.12 3.06
C THR A 48 -22.81 2.14 3.60
N ASP A 49 -23.28 3.21 4.22
CA ASP A 49 -22.40 4.19 4.88
C ASP A 49 -21.60 3.60 6.08
N LYS A 50 -21.92 2.38 6.52
CA LYS A 50 -21.25 1.69 7.62
C LYS A 50 -20.26 0.62 7.16
N GLY A 51 -20.22 0.30 5.88
CA GLY A 51 -19.34 -0.74 5.32
C GLY A 51 -20.05 -1.61 4.29
N CYS A 52 -19.44 -2.75 3.98
CA CYS A 52 -20.01 -3.72 3.03
C CYS A 52 -20.37 -5.05 3.68
N GLU A 53 -21.50 -5.57 3.26
CA GLU A 53 -22.00 -6.89 3.66
C GLU A 53 -21.95 -7.83 2.46
N VAL A 54 -21.42 -9.03 2.65
CA VAL A 54 -21.38 -10.08 1.61
C VAL A 54 -22.38 -11.19 1.93
N SER A 55 -23.08 -11.68 0.90
CA SER A 55 -24.10 -12.72 1.06
C SER A 55 -23.53 -14.11 1.40
N SER A 56 -22.25 -14.34 1.13
CA SER A 56 -21.53 -15.58 1.49
C SER A 56 -20.10 -15.29 1.92
N LYS A 57 -19.70 -15.90 3.02
CA LYS A 57 -18.33 -15.81 3.57
C LYS A 57 -17.48 -17.05 3.28
N SER A 58 -18.06 -18.07 2.64
CA SER A 58 -17.34 -19.29 2.28
C SER A 58 -17.86 -19.83 0.95
N PHE A 59 -16.94 -20.10 0.02
CA PHE A 59 -17.25 -20.58 -1.33
C PHE A 59 -16.04 -21.32 -1.91
N PRO A 60 -16.21 -22.19 -2.94
CA PRO A 60 -15.11 -22.91 -3.54
C PRO A 60 -14.22 -22.01 -4.42
N ALA A 61 -12.94 -22.38 -4.53
CA ALA A 61 -11.97 -21.76 -5.42
C ALA A 61 -12.43 -21.81 -6.89
N GLY A 62 -12.05 -20.79 -7.64
CA GLY A 62 -12.42 -20.65 -9.05
C GLY A 62 -12.78 -19.22 -9.40
N GLN A 63 -13.53 -19.06 -10.47
CA GLN A 63 -14.06 -17.76 -10.85
C GLN A 63 -15.21 -17.35 -9.89
N VAL A 64 -15.10 -16.14 -9.36
CA VAL A 64 -16.08 -15.55 -8.45
C VAL A 64 -16.55 -14.23 -9.02
N THR A 65 -17.87 -14.01 -9.01
CA THR A 65 -18.48 -12.74 -9.41
C THR A 65 -19.15 -12.09 -8.21
N PHE A 66 -18.66 -10.94 -7.80
CA PHE A 66 -19.27 -10.09 -6.80
C PHE A 66 -20.27 -9.15 -7.51
N LYS A 67 -21.56 -9.27 -7.18
CA LYS A 67 -22.61 -8.35 -7.61
C LYS A 67 -22.77 -7.28 -6.55
N ILE A 68 -22.33 -6.07 -6.85
CA ILE A 68 -22.16 -5.00 -5.89
C ILE A 68 -23.25 -3.95 -6.09
N SER A 69 -23.94 -3.61 -5.01
CA SER A 69 -24.95 -2.54 -4.96
C SER A 69 -24.54 -1.52 -3.90
N ASN A 70 -24.39 -0.27 -4.27
CA ASN A 70 -24.12 0.81 -3.32
C ASN A 70 -25.44 1.47 -2.89
N GLU A 71 -25.91 1.13 -1.69
CA GLU A 71 -27.08 1.70 -1.03
C GLU A 71 -26.71 2.83 -0.05
N GLY A 72 -25.42 3.19 0.01
CA GLY A 72 -24.91 4.32 0.80
C GLY A 72 -25.14 5.66 0.12
N THR A 73 -24.69 6.73 0.78
CA THR A 73 -24.88 8.11 0.34
C THR A 73 -23.69 8.70 -0.40
N VAL A 74 -22.55 8.01 -0.39
CA VAL A 74 -21.29 8.46 -1.02
C VAL A 74 -20.77 7.44 -2.04
N PRO A 75 -19.98 7.87 -3.05
CA PRO A 75 -19.25 6.94 -3.89
C PRO A 75 -18.38 6.01 -3.04
N ASN A 76 -18.22 4.77 -3.48
CA ASN A 76 -17.51 3.77 -2.70
C ASN A 76 -16.61 2.92 -3.61
N GLU A 77 -15.70 2.21 -2.98
CA GLU A 77 -14.84 1.21 -3.59
C GLU A 77 -15.05 -0.11 -2.86
N PHE A 78 -15.00 -1.21 -3.58
CA PHE A 78 -15.05 -2.56 -3.04
C PHE A 78 -13.76 -3.28 -3.37
N GLU A 79 -13.07 -3.77 -2.35
CA GLU A 79 -11.80 -4.47 -2.45
C GLU A 79 -11.90 -5.92 -1.99
N VAL A 80 -11.18 -6.80 -2.68
CA VAL A 80 -10.83 -8.15 -2.24
C VAL A 80 -9.35 -8.16 -1.89
N LEU A 81 -9.04 -8.37 -0.63
CA LEU A 81 -7.70 -8.35 -0.07
C LEU A 81 -7.19 -9.76 0.19
N SER A 82 -5.87 -9.94 0.16
CA SER A 82 -5.22 -11.16 0.61
C SER A 82 -5.31 -11.34 2.14
N GLU A 83 -4.74 -12.43 2.65
CA GLU A 83 -4.76 -12.77 4.08
C GLU A 83 -4.12 -11.70 4.97
N ASN A 84 -3.10 -10.98 4.47
CA ASN A 84 -2.44 -9.89 5.20
C ASN A 84 -3.27 -8.60 5.30
N LYS A 85 -4.41 -8.49 4.59
CA LYS A 85 -5.31 -7.34 4.53
C LYS A 85 -4.68 -6.07 3.93
N LEU A 86 -3.54 -6.19 3.29
CA LEU A 86 -2.80 -5.08 2.67
C LEU A 86 -2.78 -5.22 1.15
N GLN A 87 -2.50 -6.42 0.64
CA GLN A 87 -2.42 -6.66 -0.79
C GLN A 87 -3.82 -6.71 -1.41
N ILE A 88 -4.09 -5.81 -2.34
CA ILE A 88 -5.29 -5.82 -3.18
C ILE A 88 -5.14 -6.93 -4.23
N VAL A 89 -6.06 -7.88 -4.21
CA VAL A 89 -6.15 -8.98 -5.19
C VAL A 89 -7.04 -8.57 -6.36
N SER A 90 -8.11 -7.85 -6.07
CA SER A 90 -9.04 -7.32 -7.07
C SER A 90 -9.89 -6.22 -6.45
N GLU A 91 -10.27 -5.23 -7.23
CA GLU A 91 -11.06 -4.09 -6.74
C GLU A 91 -12.04 -3.57 -7.79
N LYS A 92 -13.01 -2.80 -7.33
CA LYS A 92 -13.93 -2.02 -8.15
C LYS A 92 -14.11 -0.65 -7.54
N GLU A 93 -13.53 0.34 -8.21
CA GLU A 93 -13.60 1.76 -7.82
C GLU A 93 -14.88 2.46 -8.33
N ASN A 94 -15.16 3.64 -7.77
CA ASN A 94 -16.17 4.60 -8.24
C ASN A 94 -17.60 4.05 -8.34
N ILE A 95 -18.02 3.24 -7.38
CA ILE A 95 -19.39 2.75 -7.30
C ILE A 95 -20.26 3.86 -6.71
N GLY A 96 -21.00 4.58 -7.57
CA GLY A 96 -21.84 5.71 -7.16
C GLY A 96 -23.01 5.29 -6.27
N PRO A 97 -23.57 6.21 -5.44
CA PRO A 97 -24.78 5.98 -4.67
C PRO A 97 -25.94 5.52 -5.56
N GLY A 98 -26.67 4.50 -5.13
CA GLY A 98 -27.83 3.95 -5.85
C GLY A 98 -27.46 3.16 -7.11
N THR A 99 -26.18 2.91 -7.38
CA THR A 99 -25.75 2.15 -8.57
C THR A 99 -25.36 0.72 -8.21
N SER A 100 -25.36 -0.14 -9.23
CA SER A 100 -24.88 -1.53 -9.11
C SER A 100 -23.86 -1.84 -10.20
N THR A 101 -22.92 -2.72 -9.89
CA THR A 101 -21.86 -3.16 -10.79
C THR A 101 -21.45 -4.59 -10.47
N GLU A 102 -20.56 -5.17 -11.28
CA GLU A 102 -20.00 -6.50 -11.04
C GLU A 102 -18.47 -6.44 -11.03
N LEU A 103 -17.87 -7.24 -10.16
CA LEU A 103 -16.44 -7.53 -10.12
C LEU A 103 -16.26 -9.02 -10.26
N THR A 104 -15.61 -9.46 -11.34
CA THR A 104 -15.30 -10.88 -11.55
C THR A 104 -13.80 -11.10 -11.40
N THR A 105 -13.41 -12.01 -10.54
CA THR A 105 -12.02 -12.37 -10.27
C THR A 105 -11.86 -13.87 -10.09
N ALA A 106 -10.64 -14.38 -10.21
CA ALA A 106 -10.29 -15.77 -9.90
C ALA A 106 -9.61 -15.84 -8.53
N LEU A 107 -10.18 -16.61 -7.61
CA LEU A 107 -9.61 -16.81 -6.28
C LEU A 107 -9.16 -18.27 -6.10
N LYS A 108 -7.93 -18.44 -5.59
CA LYS A 108 -7.38 -19.74 -5.19
C LYS A 108 -7.89 -20.13 -3.80
N GLU A 109 -7.73 -21.39 -3.42
CA GLU A 109 -7.98 -21.82 -2.03
C GLU A 109 -7.15 -20.98 -1.05
N GLY A 110 -7.80 -20.40 -0.04
CA GLY A 110 -7.13 -19.53 0.93
C GLY A 110 -8.08 -18.67 1.74
N THR A 111 -7.49 -17.80 2.54
CA THR A 111 -8.17 -16.76 3.30
C THR A 111 -8.02 -15.43 2.59
N TYR A 112 -9.12 -14.72 2.43
CA TYR A 112 -9.20 -13.38 1.87
C TYR A 112 -10.05 -12.48 2.75
N TYR A 113 -10.08 -11.19 2.43
CA TYR A 113 -10.99 -10.25 3.08
C TYR A 113 -11.68 -9.41 2.02
N SER A 114 -12.95 -9.12 2.22
CA SER A 114 -13.64 -8.07 1.49
C SER A 114 -13.75 -6.84 2.36
N ALA A 115 -13.60 -5.66 1.78
CA ALA A 115 -13.74 -4.39 2.46
C ALA A 115 -14.26 -3.32 1.51
N CYS A 116 -14.73 -2.20 2.06
CA CYS A 116 -15.14 -1.04 1.30
C CYS A 116 -14.37 0.20 1.74
N LYS A 117 -14.24 1.16 0.83
CA LYS A 117 -13.61 2.44 1.08
C LYS A 117 -14.49 3.60 0.65
N PRO A 118 -15.21 4.23 1.59
CA PRO A 118 -16.06 5.39 1.29
C PRO A 118 -15.21 6.54 0.72
N ASN A 119 -15.73 7.17 -0.33
CA ASN A 119 -15.06 8.22 -1.08
C ASN A 119 -13.70 7.83 -1.67
N MET A 120 -13.35 6.53 -1.71
CA MET A 120 -12.07 5.99 -2.17
C MET A 120 -10.86 6.58 -1.43
N VAL A 121 -11.02 7.03 -0.19
CA VAL A 121 -9.97 7.68 0.62
C VAL A 121 -10.09 7.26 2.08
N GLY A 122 -8.94 7.11 2.75
CA GLY A 122 -8.89 6.78 4.18
C GLY A 122 -8.88 5.28 4.46
N ALA A 123 -9.29 4.91 5.67
CA ALA A 123 -9.26 3.52 6.10
C ALA A 123 -10.39 2.69 5.47
N LEU A 124 -10.10 1.42 5.25
CA LEU A 124 -11.10 0.43 4.85
C LEU A 124 -12.13 0.20 5.96
N VAL A 125 -13.38 0.02 5.57
CA VAL A 125 -14.49 -0.25 6.49
C VAL A 125 -15.17 -1.57 6.14
N GLY A 126 -15.80 -2.21 7.14
CA GLY A 126 -16.59 -3.41 6.95
C GLY A 126 -15.77 -4.65 6.55
N ALA A 127 -14.48 -4.70 6.92
CA ALA A 127 -13.63 -5.84 6.58
C ALA A 127 -14.23 -7.17 7.05
N THR A 128 -14.52 -8.06 6.10
CA THR A 128 -15.14 -9.37 6.33
C THR A 128 -14.25 -10.47 5.79
N GLN A 129 -13.93 -11.45 6.64
CA GLN A 129 -13.15 -12.60 6.22
C GLN A 129 -13.94 -13.48 5.24
N LEU A 130 -13.29 -13.85 4.14
CA LEU A 130 -13.77 -14.77 3.12
C LEU A 130 -12.91 -16.04 3.15
N LYS A 131 -13.55 -17.20 3.32
CA LYS A 131 -12.89 -18.49 3.24
C LYS A 131 -13.13 -19.12 1.88
N VAL A 132 -12.10 -19.13 1.04
CA VAL A 132 -12.14 -19.83 -0.25
C VAL A 132 -11.69 -21.28 -0.01
N THR A 133 -12.61 -22.21 -0.22
CA THR A 133 -12.39 -23.65 -0.01
C THR A 133 -11.88 -24.30 -1.28
N LYS A 134 -11.46 -25.56 -1.18
CA LYS A 134 -11.04 -26.34 -2.36
C LYS A 134 -12.11 -26.32 -3.45
N GLY A 135 -11.70 -26.01 -4.68
CA GLY A 135 -12.57 -25.90 -5.83
C GLY A 135 -11.82 -26.21 -7.13
N LYS A 136 -12.44 -25.86 -8.26
CA LYS A 136 -11.81 -25.97 -9.57
C LYS A 136 -10.89 -24.76 -9.73
N GLU A 137 -9.60 -24.98 -9.69
CA GLU A 137 -8.66 -23.93 -10.03
C GLU A 137 -8.92 -23.45 -11.45
N VAL A 138 -9.19 -22.16 -11.59
CA VAL A 138 -9.10 -21.51 -12.88
C VAL A 138 -7.60 -21.33 -13.11
N ALA A 139 -7.05 -22.04 -14.09
CA ALA A 139 -5.76 -21.68 -14.62
C ALA A 139 -5.90 -20.20 -15.05
N VAL A 140 -5.27 -19.31 -14.35
CA VAL A 140 -5.10 -17.93 -14.82
C VAL A 140 -4.28 -18.11 -16.09
N GLY A 141 -4.94 -18.12 -17.23
CA GLY A 141 -4.35 -18.37 -18.54
C GLY A 141 -3.36 -17.25 -18.82
N GLY A 142 -2.08 -17.57 -18.59
CA GLY A 142 -1.15 -16.51 -18.40
C GLY A 142 -0.39 -16.13 -19.65
N ASP A 143 -0.86 -15.14 -20.32
CA ASP A 143 0.03 -14.18 -20.95
C ASP A 143 0.78 -13.47 -19.80
N VAL A 144 2.08 -13.69 -19.66
CA VAL A 144 2.93 -13.09 -18.61
C VAL A 144 2.72 -11.58 -18.60
N LYS A 145 2.59 -10.95 -19.75
CA LYS A 145 2.30 -9.52 -19.89
C LYS A 145 1.03 -9.09 -19.16
N LYS A 146 -0.04 -9.89 -19.22
CA LYS A 146 -1.28 -9.57 -18.48
C LYS A 146 -1.09 -9.68 -16.97
N LEU A 147 -0.29 -10.63 -16.51
CA LEU A 147 0.05 -10.74 -15.09
C LEU A 147 0.89 -9.55 -14.62
N GLU A 148 1.82 -9.07 -15.43
CA GLU A 148 2.60 -7.86 -15.15
C GLU A 148 1.71 -6.62 -15.10
N GLU A 149 0.83 -6.43 -16.08
CA GLU A 149 -0.13 -5.32 -16.11
C GLU A 149 -1.03 -5.33 -14.86
N GLN A 150 -1.52 -6.51 -14.47
CA GLN A 150 -2.34 -6.66 -13.26
C GLN A 150 -1.53 -6.39 -11.99
N ALA A 151 -0.28 -6.88 -11.91
CA ALA A 151 0.60 -6.64 -10.77
C ALA A 151 0.86 -5.14 -10.57
N VAL A 152 1.14 -4.41 -11.65
CA VAL A 152 1.35 -2.95 -11.61
C VAL A 152 0.08 -2.22 -11.19
N ALA A 153 -1.08 -2.60 -11.72
CA ALA A 153 -2.36 -1.99 -11.37
C ALA A 153 -2.67 -2.18 -9.89
N ASN A 154 -2.65 -3.42 -9.39
CA ASN A 154 -2.94 -3.74 -7.99
C ASN A 154 -1.94 -3.07 -7.03
N TYR A 155 -0.65 -3.04 -7.39
CA TYR A 155 0.34 -2.38 -6.54
C TYR A 155 0.19 -0.85 -6.54
N THR A 156 -0.20 -0.25 -7.67
CA THR A 156 -0.52 1.18 -7.74
C THR A 156 -1.71 1.53 -6.85
N SER A 157 -2.75 0.71 -6.83
CA SER A 157 -3.91 0.88 -5.95
C SER A 157 -3.51 0.75 -4.47
N TYR A 158 -2.68 -0.23 -4.14
CA TYR A 158 -2.11 -0.35 -2.79
C TYR A 158 -1.33 0.90 -2.35
N VAL A 159 -0.50 1.48 -3.23
CA VAL A 159 0.23 2.73 -2.92
C VAL A 159 -0.73 3.88 -2.66
N LYS A 160 -1.79 4.03 -3.49
CA LYS A 160 -2.85 5.02 -3.27
C LYS A 160 -3.50 4.85 -1.89
N ASP A 161 -3.81 3.62 -1.52
CA ASP A 161 -4.41 3.29 -0.22
C ASP A 161 -3.54 3.71 0.94
N GLN A 162 -2.27 3.33 0.90
CA GLN A 162 -1.34 3.68 1.96
C GLN A 162 -1.18 5.20 2.07
N VAL A 163 -1.06 5.92 0.96
CA VAL A 163 -0.96 7.39 0.95
C VAL A 163 -2.24 8.06 1.48
N GLY A 164 -3.42 7.53 1.16
CA GLY A 164 -4.69 8.01 1.71
C GLY A 164 -4.78 7.82 3.23
N GLN A 165 -4.34 6.68 3.72
CA GLN A 165 -4.26 6.38 5.16
C GLN A 165 -3.17 7.21 5.86
N LEU A 166 -2.01 7.39 5.22
CA LEU A 166 -0.93 8.25 5.71
C LEU A 166 -1.43 9.67 5.94
N LEU A 167 -2.13 10.27 4.98
CA LEU A 167 -2.67 11.63 5.11
C LEU A 167 -3.61 11.77 6.31
N THR A 168 -4.46 10.78 6.53
CA THR A 168 -5.38 10.76 7.68
C THR A 168 -4.63 10.60 9.00
N ALA A 169 -3.66 9.68 9.05
CA ALA A 169 -2.86 9.41 10.23
C ALA A 169 -1.92 10.59 10.58
N THR A 170 -1.33 11.24 9.56
CA THR A 170 -0.52 12.46 9.74
C THR A 170 -1.33 13.56 10.42
N LYS A 171 -2.55 13.83 9.96
CA LYS A 171 -3.43 14.85 10.57
C LYS A 171 -3.78 14.53 12.02
N ALA A 172 -4.03 13.26 12.34
CA ALA A 172 -4.29 12.84 13.71
C ALA A 172 -3.06 13.01 14.61
N PHE A 173 -1.89 12.65 14.10
CA PHE A 173 -0.61 12.82 14.81
C PHE A 173 -0.28 14.30 15.06
N THR A 174 -0.33 15.15 14.04
CA THR A 174 -0.02 16.58 14.16
C THR A 174 -1.00 17.33 15.03
N ALA A 175 -2.29 16.94 15.04
CA ALA A 175 -3.28 17.47 15.96
C ALA A 175 -2.93 17.14 17.42
N ALA A 176 -2.56 15.90 17.74
CA ALA A 176 -2.12 15.51 19.08
C ALA A 176 -0.82 16.25 19.47
N TYR A 177 0.14 16.34 18.55
CA TYR A 177 1.40 17.02 18.77
C TYR A 177 1.23 18.52 19.07
N THR A 178 0.43 19.23 18.25
CA THR A 178 0.23 20.68 18.37
C THR A 178 -0.72 21.08 19.52
N SER A 179 -1.58 20.16 19.98
CA SER A 179 -2.39 20.38 21.19
C SER A 179 -1.62 20.19 22.49
N GLY A 180 -0.39 19.66 22.44
CA GLY A 180 0.44 19.36 23.59
C GLY A 180 0.13 18.00 24.24
N ASP A 181 -0.71 17.16 23.63
CA ASP A 181 -0.91 15.78 24.06
C ASP A 181 0.28 14.92 23.62
N THR A 182 1.41 15.12 24.31
CA THR A 182 2.68 14.44 24.02
C THR A 182 2.56 12.91 24.11
N ALA A 183 1.75 12.39 25.01
CA ALA A 183 1.57 10.94 25.16
C ALA A 183 0.89 10.35 23.93
N LYS A 184 -0.21 10.97 23.48
CA LYS A 184 -0.92 10.54 22.26
C LYS A 184 -0.08 10.76 21.01
N ALA A 185 0.65 11.87 20.91
CA ALA A 185 1.56 12.12 19.79
C ALA A 185 2.62 11.03 19.69
N LYS A 186 3.26 10.65 20.80
CA LYS A 186 4.23 9.54 20.84
C LYS A 186 3.64 8.19 20.47
N GLU A 187 2.39 7.90 20.84
CA GLU A 187 1.70 6.68 20.45
C GLU A 187 1.41 6.65 18.95
N LEU A 188 0.99 7.79 18.38
CA LEU A 188 0.59 7.90 16.97
C LEU A 188 1.77 7.97 15.99
N PHE A 189 2.94 8.43 16.43
CA PHE A 189 4.11 8.60 15.56
C PHE A 189 4.46 7.33 14.77
N PRO A 190 4.81 6.19 15.41
CA PRO A 190 5.16 4.99 14.66
C PRO A 190 3.98 4.41 13.88
N LEU A 191 2.75 4.57 14.37
CA LEU A 191 1.56 4.05 13.68
C LEU A 191 1.25 4.82 12.39
N ALA A 192 1.49 6.13 12.38
CA ALA A 192 1.31 6.93 11.18
C ALA A 192 2.43 6.67 10.16
N ARG A 193 3.69 6.59 10.59
CA ARG A 193 4.84 6.29 9.75
C ARG A 193 4.72 4.96 9.02
N GLN A 194 4.13 3.93 9.64
CA GLN A 194 3.93 2.63 9.00
C GLN A 194 3.29 2.70 7.61
N HIS A 195 2.43 3.68 7.35
CA HIS A 195 1.84 3.86 6.03
C HIS A 195 2.84 4.37 5.00
N TYR A 196 3.80 5.19 5.42
CA TYR A 196 4.90 5.66 4.58
C TYR A 196 5.90 4.53 4.32
N GLU A 197 6.36 3.89 5.36
CA GLU A 197 7.32 2.78 5.32
C GLU A 197 6.89 1.63 4.41
N ARG A 198 5.58 1.34 4.34
CA ARG A 198 5.04 0.31 3.43
C ARG A 198 5.17 0.66 1.96
N ILE A 199 5.28 1.94 1.60
CA ILE A 199 5.36 2.41 0.21
C ILE A 199 6.71 3.01 -0.15
N GLU A 200 7.64 3.06 0.77
CA GLU A 200 9.01 3.54 0.59
C GLU A 200 9.72 2.91 -0.63
N PRO A 201 9.46 1.64 -1.03
CA PRO A 201 9.99 1.10 -2.28
C PRO A 201 9.71 1.94 -3.53
N THR A 202 8.76 2.84 -3.46
CA THR A 202 8.39 3.75 -4.55
C THR A 202 8.82 5.20 -4.30
N ALA A 203 9.57 5.47 -3.23
CA ALA A 203 9.96 6.82 -2.81
C ALA A 203 10.69 7.61 -3.89
N GLU A 204 11.52 6.97 -4.71
CA GLU A 204 12.18 7.60 -5.86
C GLU A 204 11.21 8.24 -6.87
N LYS A 205 9.94 7.85 -6.86
CA LYS A 205 8.88 8.41 -7.71
C LYS A 205 8.15 9.59 -7.08
N PHE A 206 8.48 9.96 -5.84
CA PHE A 206 7.77 10.99 -5.08
C PHE A 206 8.27 12.42 -5.33
N GLY A 207 9.16 12.63 -6.30
CA GLY A 207 9.61 13.98 -6.67
C GLY A 207 8.53 14.79 -7.39
N ILE A 208 8.36 16.06 -7.03
CA ILE A 208 7.52 17.03 -7.73
C ILE A 208 8.29 18.32 -8.04
N LYS A 209 7.89 19.01 -9.10
CA LYS A 209 8.60 20.19 -9.58
C LYS A 209 8.65 21.32 -8.53
N GLU A 210 7.57 21.53 -7.81
CA GLU A 210 7.40 22.61 -6.85
C GLU A 210 8.08 22.33 -5.50
N ALA A 211 8.15 21.08 -5.07
CA ALA A 211 8.66 20.70 -3.75
C ALA A 211 10.00 19.94 -3.82
N GLY A 212 10.49 19.65 -5.01
CA GLY A 212 11.68 18.82 -5.16
C GLY A 212 11.39 17.38 -4.76
N ASP A 213 12.26 16.82 -3.97
CA ASP A 213 12.14 15.46 -3.44
C ASP A 213 11.20 15.44 -2.22
N LEU A 214 10.03 14.81 -2.36
CA LEU A 214 9.08 14.68 -1.26
C LEU A 214 9.54 13.65 -0.22
N ASP A 215 10.32 12.66 -0.62
CA ASP A 215 10.92 11.71 0.30
C ASP A 215 11.85 12.42 1.27
N GLY A 216 12.82 13.18 0.74
CA GLY A 216 13.70 14.01 1.56
C GLY A 216 12.95 15.06 2.41
N ALA A 217 11.82 15.60 1.92
CA ALA A 217 11.02 16.56 2.68
C ALA A 217 10.22 15.93 3.84
N LEU A 218 9.84 14.66 3.71
CA LEU A 218 9.04 13.95 4.69
C LEU A 218 9.88 13.16 5.69
N ASP A 219 10.98 12.55 5.24
CA ASP A 219 11.63 11.46 5.98
C ASP A 219 13.14 11.61 6.17
N VAL A 220 13.74 12.75 5.79
CA VAL A 220 15.19 12.95 5.93
C VAL A 220 15.65 12.87 7.39
N ARG A 221 16.64 12.04 7.64
CA ARG A 221 17.29 11.90 8.94
C ARG A 221 18.36 12.97 9.15
N ILE A 222 18.52 13.42 10.39
CA ILE A 222 19.50 14.50 10.73
C ILE A 222 20.92 14.12 10.37
N GLN A 223 21.28 12.84 10.43
CA GLN A 223 22.60 12.34 10.09
C GLN A 223 22.95 12.62 8.61
N ASN A 224 21.97 12.46 7.71
CA ASN A 224 22.15 12.73 6.28
C ASN A 224 22.37 14.22 6.04
N LEU A 225 21.52 15.08 6.61
CA LEU A 225 21.67 16.53 6.50
C LEU A 225 23.00 17.04 7.08
N SER A 226 23.43 16.46 8.20
CA SER A 226 24.70 16.76 8.85
C SER A 226 25.89 16.37 7.96
N ALA A 227 25.85 15.17 7.37
CA ALA A 227 26.90 14.68 6.47
C ALA A 227 26.99 15.53 5.20
N ASP A 228 25.85 15.84 4.57
CA ASP A 228 25.77 16.65 3.34
C ASP A 228 26.28 18.08 3.57
N ALA A 229 25.95 18.65 4.73
CA ALA A 229 26.41 19.99 5.11
C ALA A 229 27.87 20.03 5.59
N GLY A 230 28.46 18.88 5.94
CA GLY A 230 29.77 18.80 6.63
C GLY A 230 29.77 19.50 7.99
N LYS A 231 28.61 19.47 8.70
CA LYS A 231 28.40 20.16 9.97
C LYS A 231 27.90 19.20 11.04
N SER A 232 27.91 19.67 12.30
CA SER A 232 27.34 18.90 13.41
C SER A 232 25.81 18.74 13.27
N VAL A 233 25.26 17.63 13.76
CA VAL A 233 23.79 17.40 13.88
C VAL A 233 23.09 18.45 14.74
N THR A 234 23.81 19.21 15.56
CA THR A 234 23.30 20.31 16.39
C THR A 234 23.59 21.69 15.81
N ASP A 235 24.19 21.76 14.60
CA ASP A 235 24.42 23.05 13.93
C ASP A 235 23.08 23.76 13.65
N PRO A 236 22.94 25.05 13.99
CA PRO A 236 21.67 25.77 13.82
C PRO A 236 21.16 25.82 12.37
N GLU A 237 22.06 25.84 11.38
CA GLU A 237 21.64 25.82 9.95
C GLU A 237 21.12 24.45 9.54
N VAL A 238 21.74 23.36 10.02
CA VAL A 238 21.27 21.99 9.79
C VAL A 238 19.90 21.80 10.43
N LEU A 239 19.74 22.18 11.70
CA LEU A 239 18.46 22.10 12.41
C LEU A 239 17.36 22.93 11.75
N LYS A 240 17.70 24.09 11.20
CA LYS A 240 16.75 24.97 10.49
C LYS A 240 16.29 24.40 9.16
N SER A 241 17.14 23.68 8.44
CA SER A 241 16.79 23.04 7.16
C SER A 241 16.03 21.73 7.32
N TRP A 242 16.05 21.15 8.52
CA TRP A 242 15.47 19.84 8.79
C TRP A 242 13.94 19.90 8.91
N THR A 243 13.24 19.08 8.12
CA THR A 243 11.78 18.97 8.07
C THR A 243 11.34 17.50 8.23
N GLY A 244 10.05 17.25 8.18
CA GLY A 244 9.50 15.92 8.13
C GLY A 244 9.32 15.26 9.51
N TRP A 245 9.11 13.95 9.46
CA TRP A 245 8.80 13.10 10.60
C TRP A 245 9.88 13.16 11.68
N HIS A 246 11.13 12.93 11.30
CA HIS A 246 12.25 12.83 12.23
C HIS A 246 12.61 14.18 12.89
N ARG A 247 12.23 15.31 12.26
CA ARG A 247 12.36 16.60 12.94
C ARG A 247 11.41 16.74 14.11
N ILE A 248 10.19 16.23 13.97
CA ILE A 248 9.19 16.23 15.06
C ILE A 248 9.52 15.14 16.08
N GLU A 249 10.00 13.98 15.63
CA GLU A 249 10.52 12.92 16.51
C GLU A 249 11.57 13.46 17.48
N ALA A 250 12.56 14.20 16.96
CA ALA A 250 13.60 14.79 17.76
C ALA A 250 13.07 15.82 18.77
N ASP A 251 12.02 16.57 18.45
CA ASP A 251 11.35 17.45 19.41
C ASP A 251 10.60 16.65 20.50
N LEU A 252 10.02 15.51 20.16
CA LEU A 252 9.28 14.68 21.12
C LEU A 252 10.20 13.90 22.07
N TRP A 253 11.28 13.30 21.59
CA TRP A 253 12.15 12.39 22.38
C TRP A 253 13.56 12.89 22.59
N GLY A 254 14.10 13.72 21.69
CA GLY A 254 15.47 14.21 21.77
C GLY A 254 15.76 15.14 22.95
N GLY A 255 17.04 15.39 23.18
CA GLY A 255 17.52 16.32 24.20
C GLY A 255 17.12 17.78 23.94
N SER A 256 17.45 18.65 24.88
CA SER A 256 17.09 20.10 24.83
C SER A 256 17.58 20.80 23.57
N GLN A 257 18.69 20.35 23.00
CA GLN A 257 19.28 20.90 21.76
C GLN A 257 18.39 20.69 20.51
N PHE A 258 17.49 19.73 20.54
CA PHE A 258 16.57 19.42 19.42
C PHE A 258 15.17 20.00 19.61
N LYS A 259 14.87 20.57 20.79
CA LYS A 259 13.56 21.15 21.05
C LYS A 259 13.32 22.40 20.21
N PHE A 260 12.10 22.56 19.74
CA PHE A 260 11.70 23.84 19.12
C PHE A 260 11.67 24.95 20.17
N ALA A 261 12.03 26.15 19.74
CA ALA A 261 12.09 27.30 20.63
C ALA A 261 10.71 27.80 21.08
N SER A 262 9.67 27.53 20.28
CA SER A 262 8.31 27.98 20.56
C SER A 262 7.23 27.04 20.04
N ASP A 263 6.00 27.22 20.53
CA ASP A 263 4.83 26.53 19.99
C ASP A 263 4.50 26.96 18.55
N ALA A 264 4.91 28.15 18.14
CA ALA A 264 4.78 28.60 16.76
C ALA A 264 5.67 27.74 15.82
N ASP A 265 6.89 27.43 16.24
CA ASP A 265 7.81 26.58 15.46
C ASP A 265 7.29 25.15 15.37
N ARG A 266 6.72 24.62 16.47
CA ARG A 266 6.05 23.29 16.48
C ARG A 266 4.90 23.23 15.48
N LYS A 267 4.05 24.26 15.50
CA LYS A 267 2.94 24.36 14.55
C LYS A 267 3.43 24.47 13.12
N ALA A 268 4.49 25.24 12.86
CA ALA A 268 5.07 25.36 11.53
C ALA A 268 5.62 24.02 11.02
N ALA A 269 6.31 23.25 11.87
CA ALA A 269 6.81 21.92 11.52
C ALA A 269 5.65 20.93 11.24
N ALA A 270 4.60 20.93 12.05
CA ALA A 270 3.42 20.13 11.85
C ALA A 270 2.69 20.47 10.55
N THR A 271 2.51 21.78 10.26
CA THR A 271 1.92 22.25 9.00
C THR A 271 2.76 21.84 7.80
N ASN A 272 4.08 21.96 7.87
CA ASN A 272 4.98 21.52 6.81
C ASN A 272 4.84 20.01 6.52
N LEU A 273 4.78 19.18 7.56
CA LEU A 273 4.57 17.74 7.43
C LEU A 273 3.22 17.42 6.77
N GLU A 274 2.13 18.07 7.19
CA GLU A 274 0.81 17.90 6.57
C GLU A 274 0.78 18.33 5.10
N GLU A 275 1.37 19.49 4.78
CA GLU A 275 1.41 20.00 3.41
C GLU A 275 2.20 19.09 2.48
N ASN A 276 3.35 18.55 2.91
CA ASN A 276 4.13 17.64 2.10
C ASN A 276 3.43 16.27 1.96
N THR A 277 2.77 15.78 3.00
CA THR A 277 1.92 14.59 2.91
C THR A 277 0.73 14.81 1.96
N GLN A 278 0.12 15.99 1.97
CA GLN A 278 -0.94 16.35 1.03
C GLN A 278 -0.42 16.40 -0.42
N LYS A 279 0.78 16.94 -0.66
CA LYS A 279 1.42 16.92 -1.98
C LYS A 279 1.70 15.51 -2.47
N LEU A 280 2.16 14.62 -1.58
CA LEU A 280 2.34 13.20 -1.90
C LEU A 280 1.02 12.55 -2.30
N TYR A 281 -0.04 12.80 -1.55
CA TYR A 281 -1.38 12.36 -1.91
C TYR A 281 -1.81 12.89 -3.29
N ASP A 282 -1.65 14.18 -3.55
CA ASP A 282 -2.05 14.81 -4.80
C ASP A 282 -1.23 14.29 -6.00
N LEU A 283 0.06 13.95 -5.79
CA LEU A 283 0.91 13.32 -6.78
C LEU A 283 0.41 11.91 -7.12
N VAL A 284 0.26 11.06 -6.13
CA VAL A 284 -0.11 9.63 -6.31
C VAL A 284 -1.52 9.48 -6.90
N TYR A 285 -2.45 10.38 -6.54
CA TYR A 285 -3.80 10.43 -7.13
C TYR A 285 -3.86 11.19 -8.46
N GLY A 286 -2.73 11.62 -9.01
CA GLY A 286 -2.63 12.25 -10.33
C GLY A 286 -3.25 13.63 -10.44
N LYS A 287 -3.44 14.35 -9.31
CA LYS A 287 -3.90 15.73 -9.26
C LYS A 287 -2.80 16.72 -9.66
N ILE A 288 -1.55 16.37 -9.32
CA ILE A 288 -0.34 17.09 -9.74
C ILE A 288 0.59 16.15 -10.51
N THR A 289 1.67 16.66 -11.07
CA THR A 289 2.66 15.89 -11.84
C THR A 289 3.99 15.83 -11.12
N GLY A 290 4.77 14.77 -11.41
CA GLY A 290 6.13 14.61 -10.92
C GLY A 290 7.11 15.61 -11.56
N VAL A 291 8.38 15.52 -11.17
CA VAL A 291 9.48 16.38 -11.67
C VAL A 291 9.65 16.31 -13.19
N ASP A 292 9.30 15.17 -13.79
CA ASP A 292 9.35 14.94 -15.24
C ASP A 292 8.12 15.50 -15.99
N GLY A 293 7.18 16.12 -15.28
CA GLY A 293 5.93 16.64 -15.82
C GLY A 293 4.87 15.59 -16.15
N LYS A 294 5.08 14.31 -15.74
CA LYS A 294 4.13 13.23 -15.95
C LYS A 294 3.33 12.94 -14.69
N LYS A 295 2.19 12.30 -14.87
CA LYS A 295 1.42 11.74 -13.75
C LYS A 295 2.17 10.57 -13.12
N PHE A 296 1.96 10.38 -11.82
CA PHE A 296 2.49 9.22 -11.11
C PHE A 296 2.10 7.92 -11.82
N SER A 297 3.07 7.08 -12.05
CA SER A 297 2.88 5.74 -12.62
C SER A 297 4.03 4.84 -12.20
N LEU A 298 3.71 3.58 -11.99
CA LEU A 298 4.67 2.53 -11.67
C LEU A 298 4.83 1.59 -12.86
N THR A 299 5.96 0.92 -12.91
CA THR A 299 6.29 -0.13 -13.86
C THR A 299 6.48 -1.45 -13.12
N ILE A 300 6.49 -2.58 -13.83
CA ILE A 300 6.80 -3.87 -13.22
C ILE A 300 8.21 -3.88 -12.60
N ASN A 301 9.15 -3.13 -13.20
CA ASN A 301 10.48 -2.96 -12.63
C ASN A 301 10.41 -2.28 -11.25
N ASP A 302 9.63 -1.20 -11.10
CA ASP A 302 9.48 -0.49 -9.83
C ASP A 302 8.91 -1.42 -8.74
N VAL A 303 7.96 -2.30 -9.09
CA VAL A 303 7.39 -3.29 -8.15
C VAL A 303 8.43 -4.32 -7.72
N VAL A 304 9.21 -4.84 -8.67
CA VAL A 304 10.20 -5.90 -8.41
C VAL A 304 11.41 -5.36 -7.67
N THR A 305 12.03 -4.28 -8.18
CA THR A 305 13.25 -3.72 -7.57
C THR A 305 12.92 -3.11 -6.21
N GLY A 306 11.82 -2.37 -6.08
CA GLY A 306 11.41 -1.78 -4.80
C GLY A 306 11.26 -2.82 -3.68
N SER A 307 10.70 -4.01 -3.98
CA SER A 307 10.60 -5.07 -2.97
C SER A 307 11.96 -5.60 -2.50
N VAL A 308 12.94 -5.65 -3.41
CA VAL A 308 14.29 -6.12 -3.10
C VAL A 308 15.06 -5.07 -2.32
N ASP A 309 14.99 -3.82 -2.80
CA ASP A 309 15.78 -2.71 -2.25
C ASP A 309 15.34 -2.38 -0.82
N LEU A 310 14.03 -2.39 -0.56
CA LEU A 310 13.49 -2.15 0.79
C LEU A 310 13.98 -3.20 1.82
N VAL A 311 14.00 -4.48 1.44
CA VAL A 311 14.49 -5.52 2.34
C VAL A 311 16.01 -5.42 2.53
N ASN A 312 16.75 -5.03 1.48
CA ASN A 312 18.19 -4.76 1.61
C ASN A 312 18.45 -3.58 2.55
N GLU A 313 17.67 -2.50 2.45
CA GLU A 313 17.80 -1.34 3.32
C GLU A 313 17.60 -1.71 4.79
N VAL A 314 16.57 -2.49 5.10
CA VAL A 314 16.38 -3.01 6.47
C VAL A 314 17.60 -3.83 6.93
N ALA A 315 18.14 -4.68 6.05
CA ALA A 315 19.29 -5.55 6.39
C ALA A 315 20.59 -4.78 6.60
N ASP A 316 20.84 -3.76 5.80
CA ASP A 316 22.14 -3.10 5.69
C ASP A 316 22.24 -1.81 6.53
N THR A 317 21.17 -1.02 6.59
CA THR A 317 21.17 0.32 7.22
C THR A 317 20.23 0.42 8.41
N LYS A 318 18.94 0.19 8.26
CA LYS A 318 17.95 0.39 9.33
C LYS A 318 18.20 -0.52 10.56
N ILE A 319 18.78 -1.70 10.36
CA ILE A 319 19.12 -2.66 11.43
C ILE A 319 20.06 -2.08 12.51
N VAL A 320 20.77 -1.00 12.23
CA VAL A 320 21.65 -0.35 13.22
C VAL A 320 20.88 0.63 14.14
N GLY A 321 19.57 0.82 13.90
CA GLY A 321 18.73 1.71 14.69
C GLY A 321 18.98 3.19 14.36
N GLU A 322 19.22 3.48 13.09
CA GLU A 322 19.43 4.86 12.60
C GLU A 322 18.13 5.52 12.14
N GLU A 323 17.09 4.73 11.87
CA GLU A 323 15.80 5.20 11.38
C GLU A 323 15.15 6.08 12.45
N ASP A 324 14.74 5.47 13.54
CA ASP A 324 14.09 6.12 14.66
C ASP A 324 15.08 6.45 15.79
N THR A 325 16.10 7.25 15.46
CA THR A 325 17.24 7.56 16.35
C THR A 325 16.84 8.07 17.73
N PHE A 326 15.70 8.73 17.85
CA PHE A 326 15.27 9.37 19.10
C PHE A 326 14.18 8.59 19.82
N SER A 327 13.24 8.01 19.09
CA SER A 327 12.11 7.26 19.63
C SER A 327 12.41 5.79 19.87
N HIS A 328 13.33 5.22 19.09
CA HIS A 328 13.66 3.80 19.04
C HIS A 328 12.43 2.93 18.69
N THR A 329 11.55 3.46 17.83
CA THR A 329 10.36 2.73 17.36
C THR A 329 10.59 1.92 16.09
N ASP A 330 11.84 1.68 15.71
CA ASP A 330 12.32 0.98 14.50
C ASP A 330 11.60 -0.35 14.20
N LEU A 331 11.11 -1.07 15.21
CA LEU A 331 10.38 -2.33 14.98
C LEU A 331 9.06 -2.13 14.24
N TYR A 332 8.44 -0.95 14.34
CA TYR A 332 7.25 -0.61 13.55
C TYR A 332 7.62 -0.38 12.09
N ASP A 333 8.76 0.27 11.84
CA ASP A 333 9.26 0.54 10.52
C ASP A 333 9.73 -0.76 9.84
N PHE A 334 10.48 -1.60 10.54
CA PHE A 334 10.84 -2.93 10.03
C PHE A 334 9.61 -3.75 9.67
N LYS A 335 8.57 -3.73 10.51
CA LYS A 335 7.31 -4.42 10.23
C LYS A 335 6.68 -3.90 8.96
N ALA A 336 6.59 -2.59 8.81
CA ALA A 336 5.96 -1.93 7.67
C ALA A 336 6.77 -2.15 6.37
N ASN A 337 8.09 -2.03 6.42
CA ASN A 337 8.97 -2.29 5.28
C ASN A 337 8.82 -3.75 4.78
N ILE A 338 8.83 -4.73 5.69
CA ILE A 338 8.65 -6.14 5.33
C ILE A 338 7.24 -6.40 4.79
N GLU A 339 6.19 -5.77 5.34
CA GLU A 339 4.82 -5.83 4.81
C GLU A 339 4.73 -5.23 3.41
N GLY A 340 5.36 -4.08 3.16
CA GLY A 340 5.42 -3.43 1.85
C GLY A 340 6.11 -4.29 0.80
N ALA A 341 7.26 -4.86 1.15
CA ALA A 341 8.00 -5.80 0.29
C ALA A 341 7.18 -7.09 0.02
N GLU A 342 6.47 -7.61 1.02
CA GLU A 342 5.60 -8.78 0.84
C GLU A 342 4.43 -8.50 -0.10
N VAL A 343 3.83 -7.31 -0.03
CA VAL A 343 2.77 -6.89 -0.96
C VAL A 343 3.32 -6.76 -2.38
N ALA A 344 4.46 -6.11 -2.57
CA ALA A 344 5.10 -6.00 -3.88
C ALA A 344 5.42 -7.39 -4.47
N TYR A 345 6.05 -8.27 -3.69
CA TYR A 345 6.30 -9.66 -4.09
C TYR A 345 5.00 -10.42 -4.38
N GLY A 346 3.98 -10.27 -3.55
CA GLY A 346 2.68 -10.93 -3.69
C GLY A 346 2.05 -10.68 -5.05
N ASN A 347 2.21 -9.47 -5.59
CA ASN A 347 1.70 -9.09 -6.90
C ASN A 347 2.42 -9.80 -8.07
N VAL A 348 3.68 -10.20 -7.89
CA VAL A 348 4.47 -10.92 -8.93
C VAL A 348 4.64 -12.41 -8.62
N SER A 349 4.20 -12.88 -7.45
CA SER A 349 4.42 -14.23 -6.97
C SER A 349 3.90 -15.33 -7.91
N GLU A 350 2.84 -15.05 -8.68
CA GLU A 350 2.33 -16.01 -9.66
C GLU A 350 3.27 -16.19 -10.84
N ILE A 351 3.93 -15.12 -11.31
CA ILE A 351 4.93 -15.18 -12.37
C ILE A 351 6.12 -16.01 -11.88
N VAL A 352 6.59 -15.73 -10.65
CA VAL A 352 7.68 -16.48 -10.02
C VAL A 352 7.32 -17.95 -9.83
N ALA A 353 6.13 -18.26 -9.32
CA ALA A 353 5.69 -19.63 -9.08
C ALA A 353 5.55 -20.47 -10.37
N LYS A 354 5.20 -19.85 -11.49
CA LYS A 354 5.16 -20.52 -12.80
C LYS A 354 6.55 -20.92 -13.29
N SER A 355 7.56 -20.07 -13.08
CA SER A 355 8.92 -20.29 -13.53
C SER A 355 9.75 -21.09 -12.53
N ASN A 356 9.59 -20.80 -11.23
CA ASN A 356 10.37 -21.43 -10.15
C ASN A 356 9.52 -21.58 -8.88
N PRO A 357 8.67 -22.63 -8.79
CA PRO A 357 7.79 -22.84 -7.63
C PRO A 357 8.54 -23.06 -6.30
N GLU A 358 9.76 -23.59 -6.34
CA GLU A 358 10.58 -23.77 -5.14
C GLU A 358 11.11 -22.43 -4.61
N LEU A 359 11.44 -21.48 -5.47
CA LEU A 359 11.82 -20.12 -5.07
C LEU A 359 10.64 -19.40 -4.43
N ASP A 360 9.44 -19.44 -5.05
CA ASP A 360 8.23 -18.86 -4.48
C ASP A 360 7.95 -19.38 -3.06
N LYS A 361 8.03 -20.69 -2.87
CA LYS A 361 7.86 -21.31 -1.55
C LYS A 361 8.88 -20.84 -0.54
N LYS A 362 10.15 -20.71 -0.94
CA LYS A 362 11.23 -20.23 -0.05
C LYS A 362 11.01 -18.77 0.34
N ILE A 363 10.66 -17.88 -0.60
CA ILE A 363 10.41 -16.47 -0.32
C ILE A 363 9.25 -16.32 0.68
N LYS A 364 8.11 -16.98 0.44
CA LYS A 364 6.96 -16.97 1.35
C LYS A 364 7.32 -17.48 2.76
N ALA A 365 8.13 -18.54 2.85
CA ALA A 365 8.60 -19.04 4.12
C ALA A 365 9.51 -18.04 4.86
N LYS A 366 10.33 -17.29 4.13
CA LYS A 366 11.21 -16.26 4.71
C LYS A 366 10.43 -15.04 5.19
N PHE A 367 9.47 -14.53 4.43
CA PHE A 367 8.56 -13.48 4.93
C PHE A 367 7.91 -13.90 6.25
N LYS A 368 7.33 -15.09 6.30
CA LYS A 368 6.73 -15.63 7.54
C LYS A 368 7.72 -15.71 8.70
N ALA A 369 8.98 -16.07 8.45
CA ALA A 369 10.00 -16.15 9.49
C ALA A 369 10.37 -14.76 10.03
N VAL A 370 10.53 -13.77 9.15
CA VAL A 370 10.84 -12.38 9.53
C VAL A 370 9.68 -11.77 10.31
N HIS A 371 8.43 -11.91 9.84
CA HIS A 371 7.25 -11.45 10.58
C HIS A 371 7.18 -12.06 11.98
N LYS A 372 7.37 -13.38 12.09
CA LYS A 372 7.40 -14.06 13.38
C LYS A 372 8.49 -13.53 14.31
N LEU A 373 9.65 -13.19 13.76
CA LEU A 373 10.75 -12.61 14.53
C LEU A 373 10.37 -11.23 15.06
N ILE A 374 9.85 -10.34 14.22
CA ILE A 374 9.39 -9.01 14.64
C ILE A 374 8.28 -9.13 15.70
N ASP A 375 7.27 -9.96 15.44
CA ASP A 375 6.13 -10.14 16.33
C ASP A 375 6.50 -10.80 17.68
N SER A 376 7.66 -11.47 17.75
CA SER A 376 8.18 -11.99 19.04
C SER A 376 8.61 -10.91 20.02
N HIS A 377 8.74 -9.68 19.56
CA HIS A 377 9.06 -8.49 20.36
C HIS A 377 7.84 -7.58 20.61
N ALA A 378 6.62 -8.12 20.40
CA ALA A 378 5.39 -7.41 20.74
C ALA A 378 5.26 -7.22 22.26
N ASP A 379 4.85 -6.03 22.68
CA ASP A 379 4.62 -5.62 24.08
C ASP A 379 3.19 -5.08 24.26
N GLY A 380 2.22 -5.93 23.98
CA GLY A 380 0.81 -5.61 24.16
C GLY A 380 0.14 -4.93 22.97
N LYS A 381 -0.83 -4.06 23.28
CA LYS A 381 -1.65 -3.34 22.30
C LYS A 381 -1.71 -1.85 22.65
N THR A 382 -1.84 -1.03 21.61
CA THR A 382 -2.21 0.38 21.77
C THR A 382 -3.67 0.53 22.19
N THR A 383 -4.07 1.74 22.51
CA THR A 383 -5.47 2.08 22.87
C THR A 383 -6.45 1.68 21.77
N ASP A 384 -6.03 1.81 20.51
CA ASP A 384 -6.84 1.51 19.32
C ASP A 384 -6.68 0.05 18.82
N GLY A 385 -5.98 -0.80 19.60
CA GLY A 385 -5.84 -2.24 19.36
C GLY A 385 -4.71 -2.64 18.40
N ALA A 386 -3.89 -1.69 17.91
CA ALA A 386 -2.70 -2.00 17.12
C ALA A 386 -1.64 -2.74 17.98
N THR A 387 -0.77 -3.51 17.34
CA THR A 387 0.34 -4.15 18.06
C THR A 387 1.33 -3.10 18.52
N LYS A 388 1.70 -3.17 19.81
CA LYS A 388 2.76 -2.38 20.40
C LYS A 388 4.03 -3.22 20.46
N TYR A 389 5.17 -2.60 20.13
CA TYR A 389 6.49 -3.24 20.20
C TYR A 389 7.34 -2.61 21.28
N VAL A 390 8.31 -3.37 21.81
CA VAL A 390 9.35 -2.84 22.69
C VAL A 390 10.23 -1.84 21.95
N GLY A 391 10.87 -0.93 22.68
CA GLY A 391 11.88 -0.05 22.07
C GLY A 391 13.06 -0.87 21.52
N TYR A 392 13.51 -0.57 20.31
CA TYR A 392 14.58 -1.31 19.66
C TYR A 392 15.88 -1.26 20.44
N ASP A 393 16.16 -0.17 21.14
CA ASP A 393 17.30 0.01 22.06
C ASP A 393 17.32 -0.97 23.23
N THR A 394 16.18 -1.58 23.55
CA THR A 394 16.08 -2.59 24.63
C THR A 394 16.55 -3.97 24.20
N ILE A 395 16.57 -4.26 22.90
CA ILE A 395 16.91 -5.57 22.34
C ILE A 395 18.15 -5.55 21.44
N ALA A 396 18.58 -4.37 21.01
CA ALA A 396 19.74 -4.19 20.15
C ALA A 396 20.60 -3.02 20.64
N SER A 397 21.90 -3.07 20.37
CA SER A 397 22.73 -1.88 20.49
C SER A 397 22.46 -0.97 19.32
N VAL A 398 21.92 0.19 19.61
CA VAL A 398 21.59 1.23 18.65
C VAL A 398 22.50 2.44 18.80
N GLN A 399 22.45 3.34 17.84
CA GLN A 399 23.07 4.65 17.95
C GLN A 399 22.40 5.43 19.09
N LYS A 400 23.19 5.88 20.06
CA LYS A 400 22.65 6.57 21.26
C LYS A 400 22.35 8.03 21.02
N ASP A 401 23.13 8.67 20.15
CA ASP A 401 23.00 10.08 19.81
C ASP A 401 23.11 10.26 18.29
N ALA A 402 22.28 11.16 17.75
CA ALA A 402 22.40 11.56 16.36
C ALA A 402 23.82 12.10 16.10
N GLY A 403 24.53 11.51 15.14
CA GLY A 403 25.91 11.85 14.81
C GLY A 403 26.98 10.89 15.33
N GLU A 404 26.63 9.94 16.21
CA GLU A 404 27.51 8.83 16.54
C GLU A 404 27.36 7.70 15.51
N ALA A 405 28.45 7.31 14.89
CA ALA A 405 28.44 6.10 14.06
C ALA A 405 28.14 4.87 14.95
N PRO A 406 27.22 3.97 14.55
CA PRO A 406 26.92 2.77 15.32
C PRO A 406 28.21 1.97 15.53
N ALA A 407 28.43 1.50 16.75
CA ALA A 407 29.59 0.67 17.03
C ALA A 407 29.48 -0.62 16.22
N LYS A 408 30.37 -0.79 15.23
CA LYS A 408 30.37 -1.94 14.30
C LYS A 408 30.39 -3.31 14.99
N ASN A 409 30.82 -3.38 16.25
CA ASN A 409 31.00 -4.62 17.01
C ASN A 409 29.94 -4.86 18.10
N SER A 410 28.92 -4.03 18.21
CA SER A 410 27.91 -4.13 19.28
C SER A 410 26.63 -4.86 18.83
N TYR A 411 26.81 -5.96 18.11
CA TYR A 411 25.68 -6.81 17.74
C TYR A 411 25.21 -7.64 18.93
N THR A 412 24.03 -7.33 19.43
CA THR A 412 23.32 -8.21 20.35
C THR A 412 22.84 -9.46 19.62
N LYS A 413 22.44 -10.49 20.35
CA LYS A 413 21.85 -11.71 19.76
C LYS A 413 20.62 -11.41 18.91
N ALA A 414 19.75 -10.51 19.37
CA ALA A 414 18.54 -10.10 18.64
C ALA A 414 18.92 -9.43 17.30
N LYS A 415 19.83 -8.45 17.32
CA LYS A 415 20.30 -7.76 16.13
C LYS A 415 20.94 -8.71 15.12
N GLN A 416 21.76 -9.66 15.58
CA GLN A 416 22.36 -10.70 14.72
C GLN A 416 21.28 -11.56 14.07
N GLN A 417 20.23 -11.91 14.82
CA GLN A 417 19.13 -12.73 14.31
C GLN A 417 18.31 -11.94 13.26
N PHE A 418 17.98 -10.67 13.52
CA PHE A 418 17.33 -9.80 12.54
C PHE A 418 18.17 -9.69 11.27
N SER A 419 19.43 -9.31 11.38
CA SER A 419 20.33 -9.19 10.23
C SER A 419 20.40 -10.47 9.40
N SER A 420 20.51 -11.63 10.04
CA SER A 420 20.58 -12.93 9.37
C SER A 420 19.29 -13.30 8.64
N GLU A 421 18.12 -13.11 9.26
CA GLU A 421 16.84 -13.50 8.67
C GLU A 421 16.42 -12.53 7.55
N VAL A 422 16.65 -11.23 7.73
CA VAL A 422 16.33 -10.22 6.71
C VAL A 422 17.28 -10.36 5.50
N ALA A 423 18.58 -10.53 5.72
CA ALA A 423 19.53 -10.79 4.63
C ALA A 423 19.21 -12.09 3.86
N ALA A 424 18.74 -13.12 4.57
CA ALA A 424 18.32 -14.36 3.92
C ALA A 424 17.06 -14.17 3.07
N LEU A 425 16.13 -13.28 3.46
CA LEU A 425 14.97 -12.88 2.65
C LEU A 425 15.42 -12.07 1.43
N ALA A 426 16.23 -11.04 1.63
CA ALA A 426 16.77 -10.19 0.57
C ALA A 426 17.47 -11.01 -0.53
N LYS A 427 18.29 -11.99 -0.13
CA LYS A 427 18.95 -12.92 -1.06
C LYS A 427 17.94 -13.70 -1.92
N GLN A 428 16.84 -14.18 -1.36
CA GLN A 428 15.85 -14.91 -2.14
C GLN A 428 15.06 -13.96 -3.06
N LEU A 429 14.74 -12.76 -2.58
CA LEU A 429 14.05 -11.76 -3.40
C LEU A 429 14.91 -11.29 -4.58
N SER A 430 16.21 -11.15 -4.43
CA SER A 430 17.09 -10.72 -5.53
C SER A 430 17.04 -11.65 -6.76
N GLU A 431 16.64 -12.91 -6.57
CA GLU A 431 16.52 -13.88 -7.67
C GLU A 431 15.28 -13.63 -8.55
N ILE A 432 14.29 -12.85 -8.09
CA ILE A 432 13.04 -12.64 -8.85
C ILE A 432 13.22 -11.72 -10.07
N SER A 433 14.16 -10.78 -10.00
CA SER A 433 14.43 -9.85 -11.12
C SER A 433 14.75 -10.58 -12.40
N GLY A 434 15.54 -11.65 -12.33
CA GLY A 434 15.87 -12.50 -13.48
C GLY A 434 14.72 -13.38 -13.99
N ILE A 435 13.59 -13.41 -13.30
CA ILE A 435 12.40 -14.19 -13.68
C ILE A 435 11.30 -13.28 -14.22
N VAL A 436 11.11 -12.11 -13.62
CA VAL A 436 9.98 -11.23 -13.90
C VAL A 436 10.33 -10.17 -14.95
N LEU A 437 11.59 -9.76 -15.05
CA LEU A 437 12.00 -8.66 -15.93
C LEU A 437 12.55 -9.14 -17.30
N HIS A 438 12.28 -10.37 -17.70
CA HIS A 438 12.69 -10.99 -19.00
C HIS A 438 11.44 -11.40 -19.83
#